data_f935e2c4c49be78758b36c9ab1841cc3
#
_entry.id   f935e2c4c49be78758b36c9ab1841cc3
#
_cell.length_a   1.000
_cell.length_b   1.000
_cell.length_c   1.000
_cell.angle_alpha   90.00
_cell.angle_beta   90.00
_cell.angle_gamma   90.00
#
_symmetry.space_group_name_H-M   'P 1'
#
loop_
_entity.id
_entity.type
_entity.pdbx_description
1 polymer ?
#
loop_
_entity_poly.entity_id
_entity_poly.type
_entity_poly.pdbx_seq_one_letter_code
_entity_poly.pdbx_strand_id
1 'polypeptide(L)'
;MQSARFFGKVAPMQFRVRWPSLIVCGFAFTGAALGERPAQADLDHIREELGVNSFTAPSIQLVFQELNALKPIPFDKAWRDLPDATPQDRARLALSTGAVIADGFLTVTAEKQSRIEPVGRVLMKLAKGLGVGEHVTKHSRSILEKAARQQWDEIRQELVRTQAEVEAALLGLKDEEIAHLVALGGWLRGLEMTTSIVADNYSPERARRLIQPELMEYFLDRVSTLNPNFKKTKLAATMDKNLKEIRRLTTKRADVPVELDEVKQVRSLVREINTLIAHGEE
;
A
#
# COMPACT_ATOMS: atom_id res chain seq x y z
N MET A 1 -22.19 -62.57 5.76
CA MET A 1 -22.85 -62.65 4.43
C MET A 1 -22.55 -61.36 3.73
N GLN A 2 -21.59 -61.38 2.87
CA GLN A 2 -21.61 -61.22 1.41
C GLN A 2 -22.07 -59.83 1.02
N SER A 3 -21.14 -59.01 0.52
CA SER A 3 -20.62 -58.86 -0.86
C SER A 3 -21.42 -57.79 -1.59
N ALA A 4 -20.89 -56.79 -2.25
CA ALA A 4 -19.99 -56.80 -3.38
C ALA A 4 -19.50 -55.37 -3.74
N ARG A 5 -18.29 -55.35 -4.28
CA ARG A 5 -17.59 -54.22 -4.90
C ARG A 5 -18.23 -53.84 -6.23
N PHE A 6 -18.21 -52.54 -6.58
CA PHE A 6 -18.14 -52.11 -7.99
C PHE A 6 -17.10 -51.03 -8.15
N PHE A 7 -16.01 -51.39 -8.82
CA PHE A 7 -15.00 -50.50 -9.36
C PHE A 7 -15.41 -50.10 -10.77
N GLY A 8 -15.58 -48.81 -11.05
CA GLY A 8 -15.70 -48.26 -12.38
C GLY A 8 -14.42 -47.48 -12.74
N LYS A 9 -13.55 -48.08 -13.57
CA LYS A 9 -12.39 -47.42 -14.19
C LYS A 9 -12.91 -46.44 -15.27
N VAL A 10 -12.49 -45.20 -15.20
CA VAL A 10 -12.59 -44.24 -16.33
C VAL A 10 -11.16 -44.00 -16.87
N ALA A 11 -11.00 -44.32 -18.16
CA ALA A 11 -9.72 -44.16 -18.88
C ALA A 11 -9.48 -42.71 -19.31
N PRO A 12 -8.21 -42.29 -19.42
CA PRO A 12 -7.90 -40.92 -19.90
C PRO A 12 -7.99 -40.84 -21.43
N MET A 13 -8.77 -39.90 -21.90
CA MET A 13 -8.94 -39.56 -23.31
C MET A 13 -7.77 -38.68 -23.75
N GLN A 14 -6.88 -39.22 -24.56
CA GLN A 14 -5.77 -38.50 -25.16
C GLN A 14 -6.26 -37.75 -26.41
N PHE A 15 -6.28 -36.42 -26.38
CA PHE A 15 -6.44 -35.60 -27.59
C PHE A 15 -5.05 -35.32 -28.18
N ARG A 16 -4.76 -35.97 -29.32
CA ARG A 16 -3.64 -35.63 -30.20
C ARG A 16 -4.07 -34.50 -31.12
N VAL A 17 -3.54 -33.30 -30.90
CA VAL A 17 -3.64 -32.20 -31.88
C VAL A 17 -2.40 -32.25 -32.79
N ARG A 18 -2.63 -32.50 -34.09
CA ARG A 18 -1.63 -32.42 -35.15
C ARG A 18 -1.41 -30.98 -35.55
N TRP A 19 -0.18 -30.51 -35.50
CA TRP A 19 0.25 -29.23 -36.05
C TRP A 19 0.68 -29.39 -37.51
N PRO A 20 0.28 -28.52 -38.43
CA PRO A 20 0.94 -28.42 -39.73
C PRO A 20 2.10 -27.44 -39.68
N SER A 21 3.24 -27.89 -40.20
CA SER A 21 4.47 -27.09 -40.42
C SER A 21 4.22 -26.06 -41.51
N LEU A 22 4.59 -24.79 -41.26
CA LEU A 22 4.78 -23.81 -42.32
C LEU A 22 5.93 -22.84 -41.95
N ILE A 23 7.03 -23.04 -42.66
CA ILE A 23 7.95 -22.12 -43.37
C ILE A 23 8.41 -20.85 -42.66
N VAL A 24 9.72 -20.87 -42.43
CA VAL A 24 10.61 -19.76 -42.09
C VAL A 24 10.65 -18.74 -43.22
N CYS A 25 10.42 -17.46 -42.92
CA CYS A 25 10.97 -16.35 -43.69
C CYS A 25 11.60 -15.36 -42.69
N GLY A 26 12.94 -15.28 -42.79
CA GLY A 26 13.71 -14.34 -41.97
C GLY A 26 13.52 -12.90 -42.45
N PHE A 27 13.34 -12.00 -41.50
CA PHE A 27 13.68 -10.60 -41.68
C PHE A 27 14.39 -10.13 -40.40
N ALA A 28 15.70 -9.84 -40.62
CA ALA A 28 16.49 -9.14 -39.62
C ALA A 28 16.03 -7.68 -39.56
N PHE A 29 15.52 -7.26 -38.41
CA PHE A 29 15.35 -5.85 -38.10
C PHE A 29 16.14 -5.55 -36.83
N THR A 30 17.26 -4.86 -37.00
CA THR A 30 17.97 -4.15 -35.96
C THR A 30 17.15 -2.91 -35.58
N GLY A 31 16.46 -2.95 -34.46
CA GLY A 31 15.72 -1.83 -33.90
C GLY A 31 16.15 -1.60 -32.45
N ALA A 32 16.61 -0.39 -32.17
CA ALA A 32 17.00 0.10 -30.85
C ALA A 32 15.92 -0.14 -29.82
N ALA A 33 16.29 -0.72 -28.68
CA ALA A 33 15.43 -0.89 -27.52
C ALA A 33 15.14 0.49 -26.89
N LEU A 34 14.05 1.12 -27.32
CA LEU A 34 13.36 2.12 -26.53
C LEU A 34 12.59 1.34 -25.44
N GLY A 35 12.84 1.68 -24.17
CA GLY A 35 12.16 1.05 -23.04
C GLY A 35 10.64 1.12 -23.23
N GLU A 36 10.02 -0.02 -23.49
CA GLU A 36 8.58 -0.16 -23.62
C GLU A 36 7.93 0.19 -22.29
N ARG A 37 6.99 1.13 -22.33
CA ARG A 37 6.01 1.29 -21.22
C ARG A 37 5.27 -0.05 -21.09
N PRO A 38 5.01 -0.53 -19.86
CA PRO A 38 4.19 -1.73 -19.69
C PRO A 38 2.90 -1.57 -20.48
N ALA A 39 2.52 -2.61 -21.20
CA ALA A 39 1.31 -2.60 -22.01
C ALA A 39 0.09 -2.38 -21.11
N GLN A 40 -0.93 -1.69 -21.60
CA GLN A 40 -2.17 -1.41 -20.86
C GLN A 40 -2.78 -2.69 -20.24
N ALA A 41 -2.63 -3.83 -20.93
CA ALA A 41 -3.05 -5.15 -20.44
C ALA A 41 -2.32 -5.60 -19.16
N ASP A 42 -1.04 -5.26 -18.99
CA ASP A 42 -0.27 -5.60 -17.79
C ASP A 42 -0.74 -4.75 -16.60
N LEU A 43 -1.09 -3.48 -16.83
CA LEU A 43 -1.62 -2.60 -15.78
C LEU A 43 -3.02 -3.03 -15.32
N ASP A 44 -3.85 -3.53 -16.22
CA ASP A 44 -5.19 -4.01 -15.89
C ASP A 44 -5.11 -5.33 -15.08
N HIS A 45 -4.16 -6.22 -15.42
CA HIS A 45 -3.90 -7.43 -14.65
C HIS A 45 -3.39 -7.13 -13.23
N ILE A 46 -2.44 -6.18 -13.10
CA ILE A 46 -1.95 -5.69 -11.80
C ILE A 46 -3.11 -5.12 -10.96
N ARG A 47 -4.02 -4.39 -11.56
CA ARG A 47 -5.22 -3.85 -10.90
C ARG A 47 -6.14 -4.94 -10.38
N GLU A 48 -6.37 -5.99 -11.17
CA GLU A 48 -7.19 -7.14 -10.76
C GLU A 48 -6.58 -7.88 -9.58
N GLU A 49 -5.26 -8.13 -9.58
CA GLU A 49 -4.54 -8.78 -8.47
C GLU A 49 -4.56 -7.96 -7.18
N LEU A 50 -4.48 -6.64 -7.27
CA LEU A 50 -4.57 -5.74 -6.13
C LEU A 50 -6.01 -5.47 -5.67
N GLY A 51 -7.02 -6.01 -6.36
CA GLY A 51 -8.43 -5.70 -6.12
C GLY A 51 -8.79 -4.25 -6.45
N VAL A 52 -8.01 -3.59 -7.31
CA VAL A 52 -8.21 -2.20 -7.77
C VAL A 52 -8.69 -2.19 -9.21
N ASN A 53 -9.67 -1.34 -9.48
CA ASN A 53 -10.05 -0.96 -10.83
C ASN A 53 -9.61 0.50 -11.08
N SER A 54 -9.94 1.06 -12.24
CA SER A 54 -9.60 2.46 -12.55
C SER A 54 -10.20 3.49 -11.57
N PHE A 55 -11.11 3.06 -10.70
CA PHE A 55 -11.83 3.90 -9.75
C PHE A 55 -11.51 3.62 -8.28
N THR A 56 -10.81 2.52 -7.96
CA THR A 56 -10.45 2.17 -6.59
C THR A 56 -8.95 2.25 -6.37
N ALA A 57 -8.54 2.79 -5.22
CA ALA A 57 -7.15 2.81 -4.77
C ALA A 57 -6.79 1.50 -4.04
N PRO A 58 -5.49 1.12 -4.00
CA PRO A 58 -5.04 0.00 -3.16
C PRO A 58 -5.44 0.22 -1.70
N SER A 59 -5.98 -0.81 -1.08
CA SER A 59 -6.41 -0.72 0.32
C SER A 59 -5.24 -0.55 1.27
N ILE A 60 -5.30 0.44 2.17
CA ILE A 60 -4.34 0.60 3.27
C ILE A 60 -4.35 -0.63 4.21
N GLN A 61 -5.37 -1.50 4.12
CA GLN A 61 -5.42 -2.77 4.84
C GLN A 61 -4.20 -3.66 4.57
N LEU A 62 -3.54 -3.53 3.41
CA LEU A 62 -2.27 -4.22 3.12
C LEU A 62 -1.20 -3.90 4.18
N VAL A 63 -1.15 -2.64 4.67
CA VAL A 63 -0.26 -2.25 5.77
C VAL A 63 -0.53 -3.09 7.03
N PHE A 64 -1.80 -3.37 7.30
CA PHE A 64 -2.20 -4.20 8.43
C PHE A 64 -1.68 -5.64 8.31
N GLN A 65 -1.79 -6.21 7.12
CA GLN A 65 -1.32 -7.57 6.85
C GLN A 65 0.19 -7.67 7.02
N GLU A 66 0.94 -6.68 6.50
CA GLU A 66 2.40 -6.63 6.64
C GLU A 66 2.83 -6.46 8.10
N LEU A 67 2.20 -5.56 8.85
CA LEU A 67 2.50 -5.38 10.27
C LEU A 67 2.20 -6.64 11.09
N ASN A 68 1.08 -7.31 10.84
CA ASN A 68 0.75 -8.57 11.53
C ASN A 68 1.77 -9.68 11.26
N ALA A 69 2.25 -9.78 10.04
CA ALA A 69 3.26 -10.78 9.65
C ALA A 69 4.65 -10.50 10.27
N LEU A 70 4.90 -9.27 10.73
CA LEU A 70 6.16 -8.85 11.35
C LEU A 70 6.12 -8.85 12.88
N LYS A 71 5.06 -9.36 13.50
CA LYS A 71 5.00 -9.48 14.98
C LYS A 71 6.14 -10.34 15.54
N PRO A 72 6.64 -10.05 16.77
CA PRO A 72 6.27 -8.92 17.63
C PRO A 72 6.76 -7.58 17.08
N ILE A 73 5.94 -6.52 17.25
CA ILE A 73 6.24 -5.18 16.72
C ILE A 73 7.02 -4.38 17.78
N PRO A 74 8.24 -3.92 17.49
CA PRO A 74 8.94 -2.94 18.30
C PRO A 74 8.30 -1.56 18.10
N PHE A 75 7.21 -1.28 18.81
CA PHE A 75 6.37 -0.11 18.61
C PHE A 75 7.17 1.20 18.56
N ASP A 76 8.07 1.41 19.50
CA ASP A 76 8.84 2.66 19.61
C ASP A 76 9.80 2.87 18.43
N LYS A 77 10.17 1.81 17.70
CA LYS A 77 10.99 1.90 16.48
C LYS A 77 10.18 2.28 15.25
N ALA A 78 8.89 1.92 15.24
CA ALA A 78 7.97 2.18 14.14
C ALA A 78 7.11 3.43 14.36
N TRP A 79 6.93 3.86 15.63
CA TRP A 79 6.16 5.05 15.98
C TRP A 79 6.88 6.34 15.57
N ARG A 80 6.10 7.36 15.29
CA ARG A 80 6.51 8.75 15.09
C ARG A 80 5.57 9.69 15.83
N ASP A 81 5.97 10.94 16.02
CA ASP A 81 5.05 11.97 16.47
C ASP A 81 4.00 12.26 15.39
N LEU A 82 2.77 12.48 15.85
CA LEU A 82 1.66 12.79 14.95
C LEU A 82 1.80 14.23 14.45
N PRO A 83 1.32 14.55 13.23
CA PRO A 83 1.38 15.92 12.72
C PRO A 83 0.53 16.87 13.58
N ASP A 84 1.11 17.99 13.98
CA ASP A 84 0.46 19.02 14.81
C ASP A 84 -0.46 19.91 13.98
N ALA A 85 -0.08 20.20 12.74
CA ALA A 85 -0.80 21.09 11.84
C ALA A 85 -1.59 20.32 10.77
N THR A 86 -2.73 20.89 10.37
CA THR A 86 -3.49 20.42 9.20
C THR A 86 -2.96 21.09 7.95
N PRO A 87 -2.46 20.33 6.95
CA PRO A 87 -1.99 20.90 5.70
C PRO A 87 -3.09 21.70 4.98
N GLN A 88 -2.73 22.84 4.41
CA GLN A 88 -3.65 23.66 3.59
C GLN A 88 -3.73 23.13 2.15
N ASP A 89 -2.65 22.60 1.63
CA ASP A 89 -2.63 21.95 0.32
C ASP A 89 -3.40 20.63 0.37
N ARG A 90 -4.35 20.47 -0.57
CA ARG A 90 -5.29 19.34 -0.57
C ARG A 90 -4.61 17.99 -0.86
N ALA A 91 -3.59 17.98 -1.72
CA ALA A 91 -2.85 16.76 -2.02
C ALA A 91 -2.01 16.32 -0.81
N ARG A 92 -1.31 17.26 -0.17
CA ARG A 92 -0.56 16.99 1.06
C ARG A 92 -1.50 16.58 2.21
N LEU A 93 -2.68 17.18 2.31
CA LEU A 93 -3.71 16.79 3.28
C LEU A 93 -4.15 15.34 3.08
N ALA A 94 -4.36 14.92 1.83
CA ALA A 94 -4.71 13.53 1.50
C ALA A 94 -3.61 12.55 1.89
N LEU A 95 -2.36 12.82 1.52
CA LEU A 95 -1.18 12.04 1.92
C LEU A 95 -1.06 11.94 3.44
N SER A 96 -1.23 13.05 4.16
CA SER A 96 -1.20 13.07 5.63
C SER A 96 -2.33 12.23 6.25
N THR A 97 -3.52 12.28 5.66
CA THR A 97 -4.67 11.47 6.12
C THR A 97 -4.35 9.99 6.02
N GLY A 98 -3.86 9.54 4.88
CA GLY A 98 -3.44 8.14 4.68
C GLY A 98 -2.34 7.72 5.66
N ALA A 99 -1.34 8.55 5.85
CA ALA A 99 -0.25 8.28 6.79
C ALA A 99 -0.76 8.12 8.24
N VAL A 100 -1.72 8.95 8.68
CA VAL A 100 -2.31 8.85 10.03
C VAL A 100 -3.22 7.63 10.15
N ILE A 101 -3.91 7.20 9.08
CA ILE A 101 -4.63 5.93 9.07
C ILE A 101 -3.66 4.77 9.31
N ALA A 102 -2.49 4.76 8.66
CA ALA A 102 -1.46 3.76 8.89
C ALA A 102 -0.90 3.79 10.33
N ASP A 103 -0.72 4.98 10.93
CA ASP A 103 -0.37 5.13 12.35
C ASP A 103 -1.46 4.50 13.26
N GLY A 104 -2.73 4.61 12.88
CA GLY A 104 -3.85 3.93 13.54
C GLY A 104 -3.72 2.41 13.48
N PHE A 105 -3.37 1.86 12.32
CA PHE A 105 -3.15 0.42 12.16
C PHE A 105 -1.97 -0.08 12.99
N LEU A 106 -0.86 0.66 13.04
CA LEU A 106 0.26 0.35 13.93
C LEU A 106 -0.19 0.29 15.39
N THR A 107 -0.92 1.32 15.83
CA THR A 107 -1.43 1.47 17.19
C THR A 107 -2.29 0.27 17.61
N VAL A 108 -3.20 -0.16 16.73
CA VAL A 108 -4.11 -1.29 16.99
C VAL A 108 -3.37 -2.63 16.89
N THR A 109 -2.44 -2.79 15.94
CA THR A 109 -1.65 -4.03 15.80
C THR A 109 -0.73 -4.26 17.00
N ALA A 110 -0.18 -3.18 17.55
CA ALA A 110 0.68 -3.22 18.75
C ALA A 110 -0.11 -3.08 20.06
N GLU A 111 -1.44 -2.99 20.00
CA GLU A 111 -2.35 -2.92 21.15
C GLU A 111 -2.06 -1.73 22.09
N LYS A 112 -1.68 -0.56 21.53
CA LYS A 112 -1.31 0.64 22.26
C LYS A 112 -2.54 1.52 22.56
N GLN A 113 -3.34 1.12 23.55
CA GLN A 113 -4.59 1.81 23.92
C GLN A 113 -4.42 3.33 24.12
N SER A 114 -3.33 3.77 24.77
CA SER A 114 -3.08 5.20 25.04
C SER A 114 -2.86 6.04 23.76
N ARG A 115 -2.65 5.42 22.61
CA ARG A 115 -2.44 6.10 21.32
C ARG A 115 -3.70 6.17 20.46
N ILE A 116 -4.74 5.41 20.77
CA ILE A 116 -6.00 5.36 19.97
C ILE A 116 -6.66 6.75 19.90
N GLU A 117 -6.88 7.39 21.04
CA GLU A 117 -7.53 8.70 21.07
C GLU A 117 -6.72 9.81 20.40
N PRO A 118 -5.40 9.97 20.64
CA PRO A 118 -4.58 10.94 19.92
C PRO A 118 -4.62 10.76 18.41
N VAL A 119 -4.46 9.52 17.91
CA VAL A 119 -4.55 9.22 16.46
C VAL A 119 -5.94 9.58 15.93
N GLY A 120 -7.01 9.16 16.59
CA GLY A 120 -8.38 9.45 16.17
C GLY A 120 -8.67 10.94 16.09
N ARG A 121 -8.13 11.74 17.02
CA ARG A 121 -8.29 13.21 17.05
C ARG A 121 -7.61 13.89 15.85
N VAL A 122 -6.38 13.47 15.53
CA VAL A 122 -5.66 13.98 14.36
C VAL A 122 -6.36 13.54 13.06
N LEU A 123 -6.72 12.27 12.94
CA LEU A 123 -7.45 11.75 11.79
C LEU A 123 -8.75 12.52 11.53
N MET A 124 -9.51 12.83 12.59
CA MET A 124 -10.74 13.61 12.48
C MET A 124 -10.50 15.00 11.89
N LYS A 125 -9.44 15.70 12.31
CA LYS A 125 -9.10 17.03 11.78
C LYS A 125 -8.77 16.94 10.27
N LEU A 126 -7.96 15.96 9.89
CA LEU A 126 -7.56 15.75 8.49
C LEU A 126 -8.76 15.37 7.62
N ALA A 127 -9.59 14.43 8.07
CA ALA A 127 -10.79 13.99 7.36
C ALA A 127 -11.82 15.12 7.16
N LYS A 128 -11.98 16.01 8.16
CA LYS A 128 -12.80 17.23 8.01
C LYS A 128 -12.26 18.14 6.92
N GLY A 129 -10.94 18.32 6.84
CA GLY A 129 -10.29 19.11 5.80
C GLY A 129 -10.53 18.54 4.38
N LEU A 130 -10.67 17.21 4.26
CA LEU A 130 -11.01 16.55 3.00
C LEU A 130 -12.52 16.57 2.68
N GLY A 131 -13.38 16.96 3.62
CA GLY A 131 -14.83 16.94 3.46
C GLY A 131 -15.50 15.60 3.78
N VAL A 132 -14.76 14.65 4.38
CA VAL A 132 -15.26 13.30 4.73
C VAL A 132 -15.30 13.03 6.24
N GLY A 133 -15.27 14.08 7.06
CA GLY A 133 -15.18 13.98 8.51
C GLY A 133 -16.36 13.23 9.17
N GLU A 134 -17.56 13.29 8.59
CA GLU A 134 -18.73 12.59 9.12
C GLU A 134 -18.55 11.07 9.11
N HIS A 135 -17.93 10.53 8.06
CA HIS A 135 -17.66 9.08 7.94
C HIS A 135 -16.70 8.60 9.03
N VAL A 136 -15.68 9.40 9.38
CA VAL A 136 -14.78 9.09 10.49
C VAL A 136 -15.48 9.25 11.84
N THR A 137 -16.32 10.28 12.02
CA THR A 137 -17.05 10.53 13.28
C THR A 137 -17.98 9.37 13.64
N LYS A 138 -18.66 8.80 12.67
CA LYS A 138 -19.59 7.68 12.83
C LYS A 138 -18.95 6.48 13.56
N HIS A 139 -17.67 6.19 13.24
CA HIS A 139 -16.93 5.04 13.77
C HIS A 139 -16.09 5.37 15.02
N SER A 140 -15.74 6.64 15.22
CA SER A 140 -14.80 7.05 16.28
C SER A 140 -15.24 6.64 17.68
N ARG A 141 -16.52 6.79 17.98
CA ARG A 141 -17.08 6.40 19.27
C ARG A 141 -17.01 4.89 19.50
N SER A 142 -17.39 4.11 18.51
CA SER A 142 -17.31 2.65 18.53
C SER A 142 -15.87 2.17 18.76
N ILE A 143 -14.90 2.77 18.08
CA ILE A 143 -13.47 2.44 18.24
C ILE A 143 -13.01 2.73 19.68
N LEU A 144 -13.38 3.89 20.27
CA LEU A 144 -13.00 4.24 21.63
C LEU A 144 -13.63 3.31 22.68
N GLU A 145 -14.90 2.96 22.52
CA GLU A 145 -15.61 2.02 23.42
C GLU A 145 -14.97 0.62 23.35
N LYS A 146 -14.64 0.14 22.17
CA LYS A 146 -13.95 -1.14 21.97
C LYS A 146 -12.52 -1.12 22.52
N ALA A 147 -11.80 0.00 22.37
CA ALA A 147 -10.46 0.17 22.92
C ALA A 147 -10.46 0.12 24.46
N ALA A 148 -11.45 0.73 25.10
CA ALA A 148 -11.62 0.65 26.55
C ALA A 148 -11.85 -0.79 27.05
N ARG A 149 -12.42 -1.66 26.21
CA ARG A 149 -12.68 -3.08 26.49
C ARG A 149 -11.59 -4.01 25.94
N GLN A 150 -10.54 -3.46 25.32
CA GLN A 150 -9.43 -4.22 24.70
C GLN A 150 -9.89 -5.20 23.60
N GLN A 151 -10.98 -4.86 22.92
CA GLN A 151 -11.56 -5.67 21.83
C GLN A 151 -10.82 -5.41 20.50
N TRP A 152 -9.54 -5.79 20.45
CA TRP A 152 -8.62 -5.42 19.35
C TRP A 152 -9.05 -5.91 17.97
N ASP A 153 -9.62 -7.11 17.86
CA ASP A 153 -10.11 -7.64 16.59
C ASP A 153 -11.30 -6.85 16.05
N GLU A 154 -12.18 -6.42 16.95
CA GLU A 154 -13.33 -5.58 16.57
C GLU A 154 -12.90 -4.17 16.16
N ILE A 155 -11.85 -3.61 16.79
CA ILE A 155 -11.28 -2.33 16.39
C ILE A 155 -10.66 -2.45 14.99
N ARG A 156 -9.95 -3.54 14.68
CA ARG A 156 -9.38 -3.81 13.35
C ARG A 156 -10.48 -3.79 12.28
N GLN A 157 -11.57 -4.50 12.53
CA GLN A 157 -12.72 -4.52 11.60
C GLN A 157 -13.35 -3.14 11.43
N GLU A 158 -13.47 -2.37 12.51
CA GLU A 158 -14.03 -1.01 12.46
C GLU A 158 -13.14 -0.06 11.66
N LEU A 159 -11.81 -0.14 11.81
CA LEU A 159 -10.86 0.66 11.01
C LEU A 159 -10.97 0.33 9.51
N VAL A 160 -11.09 -0.94 9.15
CA VAL A 160 -11.26 -1.37 7.76
C VAL A 160 -12.58 -0.81 7.19
N ARG A 161 -13.67 -0.86 7.94
CA ARG A 161 -14.95 -0.27 7.52
C ARG A 161 -14.86 1.24 7.36
N THR A 162 -14.22 1.92 8.33
CA THR A 162 -14.01 3.37 8.27
C THR A 162 -13.25 3.77 7.02
N GLN A 163 -12.17 3.04 6.68
CA GLN A 163 -11.41 3.28 5.46
C GLN A 163 -12.28 3.14 4.20
N ALA A 164 -13.03 2.04 4.10
CA ALA A 164 -13.89 1.79 2.95
C ALA A 164 -14.97 2.87 2.78
N GLU A 165 -15.57 3.34 3.87
CA GLU A 165 -16.57 4.42 3.84
C GLU A 165 -15.94 5.78 3.44
N VAL A 166 -14.73 6.09 3.94
CA VAL A 166 -13.99 7.31 3.55
C VAL A 166 -13.63 7.27 2.07
N GLU A 167 -13.15 6.13 1.58
CA GLU A 167 -12.81 5.95 0.17
C GLU A 167 -14.04 6.11 -0.73
N ALA A 168 -15.14 5.44 -0.39
CA ALA A 168 -16.41 5.57 -1.11
C ALA A 168 -16.94 7.01 -1.12
N ALA A 169 -16.78 7.75 -0.01
CA ALA A 169 -17.16 9.15 0.08
C ALA A 169 -16.31 10.05 -0.82
N LEU A 170 -14.99 9.83 -0.88
CA LEU A 170 -14.10 10.57 -1.78
C LEU A 170 -14.43 10.30 -3.24
N LEU A 171 -14.70 9.05 -3.62
CA LEU A 171 -15.14 8.70 -4.96
C LEU A 171 -16.50 9.34 -5.30
N GLY A 172 -17.43 9.38 -4.34
CA GLY A 172 -18.72 10.05 -4.50
C GLY A 172 -18.59 11.57 -4.73
N LEU A 173 -17.53 12.19 -4.20
CA LEU A 173 -17.17 13.58 -4.47
C LEU A 173 -16.44 13.76 -5.82
N LYS A 174 -16.23 12.71 -6.60
CA LYS A 174 -15.43 12.67 -7.83
C LYS A 174 -13.97 13.11 -7.63
N ASP A 175 -13.42 12.78 -6.50
CA ASP A 175 -12.09 13.16 -6.04
C ASP A 175 -11.14 11.94 -6.08
N GLU A 176 -11.07 11.26 -7.23
CA GLU A 176 -10.26 10.05 -7.44
C GLU A 176 -8.77 10.30 -7.13
N GLU A 177 -8.23 11.45 -7.57
CA GLU A 177 -6.83 11.81 -7.29
C GLU A 177 -6.57 11.86 -5.76
N ILE A 178 -7.51 12.41 -5.00
CA ILE A 178 -7.41 12.50 -3.54
C ILE A 178 -7.51 11.10 -2.90
N ALA A 179 -8.38 10.23 -3.38
CA ALA A 179 -8.46 8.86 -2.88
C ALA A 179 -7.14 8.10 -3.11
N HIS A 180 -6.53 8.22 -4.28
CA HIS A 180 -5.22 7.63 -4.57
C HIS A 180 -4.09 8.22 -3.71
N LEU A 181 -4.12 9.51 -3.42
CA LEU A 181 -3.14 10.14 -2.53
C LEU A 181 -3.30 9.71 -1.07
N VAL A 182 -4.53 9.46 -0.59
CA VAL A 182 -4.76 8.85 0.73
C VAL A 182 -4.14 7.46 0.77
N ALA A 183 -4.39 6.62 -0.25
CA ALA A 183 -3.80 5.28 -0.32
C ALA A 183 -2.26 5.32 -0.36
N LEU A 184 -1.69 6.21 -1.20
CA LEU A 184 -0.24 6.40 -1.30
C LEU A 184 0.38 6.84 0.04
N GLY A 185 -0.23 7.80 0.73
CA GLY A 185 0.23 8.25 2.03
C GLY A 185 0.25 7.15 3.08
N GLY A 186 -0.79 6.31 3.09
CA GLY A 186 -0.88 5.13 3.95
C GLY A 186 0.20 4.11 3.64
N TRP A 187 0.41 3.80 2.37
CA TRP A 187 1.44 2.86 1.93
C TRP A 187 2.86 3.37 2.23
N LEU A 188 3.16 4.63 1.95
CA LEU A 188 4.46 5.25 2.28
C LEU A 188 4.75 5.15 3.78
N ARG A 189 3.76 5.43 4.62
CA ARG A 189 3.93 5.30 6.07
C ARG A 189 4.07 3.84 6.50
N GLY A 190 3.31 2.93 5.91
CA GLY A 190 3.45 1.49 6.10
C GLY A 190 4.83 0.98 5.74
N LEU A 191 5.40 1.42 4.62
CA LEU A 191 6.75 1.07 4.19
C LEU A 191 7.83 1.58 5.16
N GLU A 192 7.68 2.80 5.71
CA GLU A 192 8.58 3.32 6.74
C GLU A 192 8.53 2.47 8.03
N MET A 193 7.32 2.09 8.47
CA MET A 193 7.15 1.20 9.62
C MET A 193 7.78 -0.17 9.38
N THR A 194 7.47 -0.79 8.25
CA THR A 194 7.96 -2.12 7.86
C THR A 194 9.48 -2.14 7.80
N THR A 195 10.08 -1.14 7.11
CA THR A 195 11.55 -1.03 7.04
C THR A 195 12.19 -0.78 8.41
N SER A 196 11.55 -0.02 9.29
CA SER A 196 12.04 0.20 10.65
C SER A 196 12.04 -1.09 11.48
N ILE A 197 10.95 -1.87 11.39
CA ILE A 197 10.78 -3.16 12.09
C ILE A 197 11.76 -4.21 11.53
N VAL A 198 11.91 -4.27 10.21
CA VAL A 198 12.85 -5.21 9.56
C VAL A 198 14.28 -4.85 9.89
N ALA A 199 14.65 -3.57 9.89
CA ALA A 199 16.01 -3.15 10.24
C ALA A 199 16.38 -3.40 11.72
N ASP A 200 15.41 -3.36 12.63
CA ASP A 200 15.62 -3.66 14.06
C ASP A 200 15.88 -5.16 14.31
N ASN A 201 15.19 -6.02 13.57
CA ASN A 201 15.36 -7.48 13.63
C ASN A 201 15.39 -8.04 12.19
N TYR A 202 16.54 -7.89 11.55
CA TYR A 202 16.75 -8.27 10.18
C TYR A 202 16.79 -9.79 9.99
N SER A 203 16.05 -10.27 8.98
CA SER A 203 16.29 -11.55 8.32
C SER A 203 15.94 -11.43 6.83
N PRO A 204 16.54 -12.27 5.95
CA PRO A 204 16.19 -12.31 4.54
C PRO A 204 14.70 -12.54 4.28
N GLU A 205 14.06 -13.38 5.09
CA GLU A 205 12.64 -13.66 5.00
C GLU A 205 11.78 -12.42 5.31
N ARG A 206 12.12 -11.69 6.39
CA ARG A 206 11.43 -10.45 6.74
C ARG A 206 11.64 -9.37 5.68
N ALA A 207 12.86 -9.28 5.11
CA ALA A 207 13.19 -8.32 4.07
C ALA A 207 12.45 -8.57 2.74
N ARG A 208 12.07 -9.82 2.43
CA ARG A 208 11.25 -10.14 1.24
C ARG A 208 9.90 -9.44 1.23
N ARG A 209 9.35 -9.08 2.39
CA ARG A 209 8.09 -8.33 2.51
C ARG A 209 8.16 -6.90 1.98
N LEU A 210 9.35 -6.39 1.75
CA LEU A 210 9.57 -5.08 1.13
C LEU A 210 9.45 -5.14 -0.41
N ILE A 211 9.41 -6.34 -0.99
CA ILE A 211 9.32 -6.56 -2.44
C ILE A 211 7.83 -6.60 -2.80
N GLN A 212 7.31 -5.47 -3.28
CA GLN A 212 5.92 -5.29 -3.67
C GLN A 212 5.88 -4.61 -5.07
N PRO A 213 6.33 -5.30 -6.13
CA PRO A 213 6.56 -4.69 -7.43
C PRO A 213 5.27 -4.12 -8.05
N GLU A 214 4.15 -4.82 -7.96
CA GLU A 214 2.87 -4.42 -8.53
C GLU A 214 2.37 -3.12 -7.88
N LEU A 215 2.45 -3.05 -6.56
CA LEU A 215 2.04 -1.87 -5.80
C LEU A 215 2.97 -0.67 -6.07
N MET A 216 4.26 -0.92 -6.23
CA MET A 216 5.25 0.10 -6.57
C MET A 216 4.98 0.69 -7.97
N GLU A 217 4.74 -0.15 -8.98
CA GLU A 217 4.44 0.30 -10.34
C GLU A 217 3.12 1.08 -10.36
N TYR A 218 2.10 0.60 -9.64
CA TYR A 218 0.84 1.32 -9.50
C TYR A 218 1.05 2.75 -8.97
N PHE A 219 1.79 2.92 -7.86
CA PHE A 219 2.00 4.25 -7.28
C PHE A 219 2.91 5.13 -8.13
N LEU A 220 3.91 4.58 -8.80
CA LEU A 220 4.73 5.34 -9.76
C LEU A 220 3.89 5.86 -10.93
N ASP A 221 2.98 5.04 -11.47
CA ASP A 221 2.04 5.48 -12.49
C ASP A 221 1.16 6.63 -11.97
N ARG A 222 0.55 6.48 -10.78
CA ARG A 222 -0.28 7.53 -10.18
C ARG A 222 0.48 8.83 -9.94
N VAL A 223 1.69 8.78 -9.40
CA VAL A 223 2.55 9.96 -9.21
C VAL A 223 2.85 10.65 -10.56
N SER A 224 3.02 9.87 -11.64
CA SER A 224 3.25 10.40 -12.98
C SER A 224 2.07 11.19 -13.55
N THR A 225 0.85 10.92 -13.09
CA THR A 225 -0.41 11.53 -13.59
C THR A 225 -0.95 12.63 -12.69
N LEU A 226 -0.32 12.93 -11.54
CA LEU A 226 -0.76 13.97 -10.60
C LEU A 226 -0.86 15.37 -11.24
N ASN A 227 -1.69 16.20 -10.64
CA ASN A 227 -1.92 17.58 -11.05
C ASN A 227 -0.61 18.34 -11.30
N PRO A 228 -0.46 19.07 -12.42
CA PRO A 228 0.77 19.79 -12.77
C PRO A 228 1.25 20.80 -11.73
N ASN A 229 0.35 21.40 -10.94
CA ASN A 229 0.73 22.33 -9.89
C ASN A 229 1.36 21.61 -8.71
N PHE A 230 0.81 20.46 -8.31
CA PHE A 230 1.41 19.63 -7.26
C PHE A 230 2.78 19.07 -7.69
N LYS A 231 2.93 18.69 -8.96
CA LYS A 231 4.23 18.22 -9.51
C LYS A 231 5.37 19.24 -9.41
N LYS A 232 5.08 20.53 -9.28
CA LYS A 232 6.09 21.59 -9.11
C LYS A 232 6.60 21.69 -7.67
N THR A 233 5.97 21.03 -6.71
CA THR A 233 6.37 21.07 -5.30
C THR A 233 7.61 20.20 -5.04
N LYS A 234 8.38 20.58 -4.04
CA LYS A 234 9.53 19.79 -3.55
C LYS A 234 9.07 18.39 -3.11
N LEU A 235 7.90 18.29 -2.46
CA LEU A 235 7.32 17.00 -2.05
C LEU A 235 7.12 16.08 -3.25
N ALA A 236 6.50 16.54 -4.33
CA ALA A 236 6.26 15.73 -5.52
C ALA A 236 7.56 15.30 -6.20
N ALA A 237 8.54 16.23 -6.33
CA ALA A 237 9.85 15.94 -6.90
C ALA A 237 10.63 14.89 -6.06
N THR A 238 10.61 15.04 -4.73
CA THR A 238 11.24 14.08 -3.80
C THR A 238 10.55 12.72 -3.88
N MET A 239 9.23 12.71 -3.95
CA MET A 239 8.43 11.49 -4.05
C MET A 239 8.74 10.72 -5.33
N ASP A 240 8.75 11.39 -6.49
CA ASP A 240 9.09 10.76 -7.78
C ASP A 240 10.51 10.19 -7.78
N LYS A 241 11.50 10.97 -7.33
CA LYS A 241 12.90 10.56 -7.23
C LYS A 241 13.06 9.35 -6.29
N ASN A 242 12.52 9.46 -5.08
CA ASN A 242 12.76 8.46 -4.04
C ASN A 242 12.00 7.16 -4.32
N LEU A 243 10.78 7.21 -4.89
CA LEU A 243 10.04 6.02 -5.31
C LEU A 243 10.79 5.24 -6.41
N LYS A 244 11.38 5.92 -7.39
CA LYS A 244 12.21 5.28 -8.41
C LYS A 244 13.42 4.57 -7.82
N GLU A 245 14.07 5.19 -6.83
CA GLU A 245 15.21 4.58 -6.15
C GLU A 245 14.78 3.42 -5.23
N ILE A 246 13.67 3.55 -4.49
CA ILE A 246 13.08 2.45 -3.72
C ILE A 246 12.77 1.27 -4.63
N ARG A 247 12.14 1.50 -5.79
CA ARG A 247 11.90 0.47 -6.79
C ARG A 247 13.19 -0.24 -7.17
N ARG A 248 14.24 0.50 -7.49
CA ARG A 248 15.54 -0.06 -7.86
C ARG A 248 16.13 -0.98 -6.78
N LEU A 249 15.96 -0.62 -5.51
CA LEU A 249 16.46 -1.39 -4.37
C LEU A 249 15.60 -2.62 -4.07
N THR A 250 14.28 -2.55 -4.31
CA THR A 250 13.33 -3.61 -3.94
C THR A 250 12.92 -4.50 -5.11
N THR A 251 13.07 -4.06 -6.37
CA THR A 251 12.78 -4.87 -7.55
C THR A 251 13.99 -5.74 -7.89
N LYS A 252 14.15 -6.80 -7.14
CA LYS A 252 15.17 -7.83 -7.35
C LYS A 252 14.52 -9.11 -7.84
N ARG A 253 15.33 -10.04 -8.34
CA ARG A 253 14.86 -11.40 -8.61
C ARG A 253 14.29 -11.99 -7.32
N ALA A 254 13.23 -12.77 -7.44
CA ALA A 254 12.48 -13.31 -6.30
C ALA A 254 13.34 -14.13 -5.30
N ASP A 255 14.48 -14.64 -5.76
CA ASP A 255 15.46 -15.42 -4.98
C ASP A 255 16.48 -14.54 -4.22
N VAL A 256 16.58 -13.24 -4.53
CA VAL A 256 17.54 -12.31 -3.92
C VAL A 256 16.83 -11.42 -2.91
N PRO A 257 17.14 -11.53 -1.61
CA PRO A 257 16.55 -10.66 -0.58
C PRO A 257 17.08 -9.23 -0.69
N VAL A 258 16.34 -8.29 -0.13
CA VAL A 258 16.81 -6.93 0.11
C VAL A 258 17.78 -6.98 1.31
N GLU A 259 19.03 -6.56 1.12
CA GLU A 259 20.05 -6.61 2.15
C GLU A 259 19.81 -5.55 3.26
N LEU A 260 20.35 -5.75 4.45
CA LEU A 260 20.12 -4.85 5.60
C LEU A 260 20.44 -3.38 5.28
N ASP A 261 21.52 -3.12 4.56
CA ASP A 261 21.90 -1.74 4.22
C ASP A 261 20.94 -1.13 3.18
N GLU A 262 20.41 -1.94 2.27
CA GLU A 262 19.36 -1.52 1.35
C GLU A 262 18.03 -1.26 2.11
N VAL A 263 17.67 -2.08 3.08
CA VAL A 263 16.52 -1.83 3.98
C VAL A 263 16.67 -0.48 4.69
N LYS A 264 17.86 -0.16 5.21
CA LYS A 264 18.15 1.14 5.84
C LYS A 264 18.06 2.28 4.82
N GLN A 265 18.53 2.07 3.61
CA GLN A 265 18.45 3.06 2.54
C GLN A 265 16.99 3.32 2.13
N VAL A 266 16.18 2.27 1.91
CA VAL A 266 14.73 2.40 1.66
C VAL A 266 14.05 3.17 2.80
N ARG A 267 14.36 2.84 4.07
CA ARG A 267 13.84 3.56 5.23
C ARG A 267 14.19 5.05 5.19
N SER A 268 15.41 5.40 4.83
CA SER A 268 15.82 6.81 4.74
C SER A 268 15.05 7.57 3.65
N LEU A 269 14.91 6.96 2.47
CA LEU A 269 14.20 7.56 1.34
C LEU A 269 12.71 7.77 1.62
N VAL A 270 12.05 6.76 2.20
CA VAL A 270 10.62 6.89 2.54
C VAL A 270 10.38 7.83 3.71
N ARG A 271 11.31 7.90 4.67
CA ARG A 271 11.25 8.86 5.79
C ARG A 271 11.37 10.29 5.31
N GLU A 272 12.22 10.58 4.33
CA GLU A 272 12.32 11.91 3.71
C GLU A 272 10.97 12.35 3.12
N ILE A 273 10.29 11.46 2.39
CA ILE A 273 8.96 11.74 1.86
C ILE A 273 7.96 12.00 3.00
N ASN A 274 7.90 11.11 4.00
CA ASN A 274 6.96 11.23 5.11
C ASN A 274 7.20 12.47 5.98
N THR A 275 8.44 12.94 6.08
CA THR A 275 8.79 14.20 6.75
C THR A 275 8.19 15.40 6.00
N LEU A 276 8.33 15.44 4.67
CA LEU A 276 7.72 16.49 3.85
C LEU A 276 6.18 16.44 3.88
N ILE A 277 5.59 15.25 3.96
CA ILE A 277 4.14 15.10 4.14
C ILE A 277 3.70 15.70 5.48
N ALA A 278 4.40 15.40 6.57
CA ALA A 278 4.03 15.82 7.91
C ALA A 278 4.26 17.34 8.13
N HIS A 279 5.43 17.84 7.75
CA HIS A 279 5.88 19.19 8.13
C HIS A 279 5.86 20.20 6.97
N GLY A 280 5.82 19.74 5.72
CA GLY A 280 5.89 20.61 4.55
C GLY A 280 7.32 20.93 4.12
N GLU A 281 7.42 21.97 3.33
CA GLU A 281 8.70 22.52 2.87
C GLU A 281 9.07 23.65 3.85
N GLU A 282 9.92 23.33 4.82
CA GLU A 282 10.59 24.38 5.62
C GLU A 282 11.78 24.95 4.87
#